data_531e137cb6ceb561a40eeb14cd1661fe
#
_entry.id   531e137cb6ceb561a40eeb14cd1661fe
#
_cell.length_a   1.000
_cell.length_b   1.000
_cell.length_c   1.000
_cell.angle_alpha   90.00
_cell.angle_beta   90.00
_cell.angle_gamma   90.00
#
_symmetry.space_group_name_H-M   'P 1'
#
loop_
_entity.id
_entity.type
_entity.pdbx_description
1 polymer ?
#
loop_
_entity_poly.entity_id
_entity_poly.type
_entity_poly.pdbx_seq_one_letter_code
_entity_poly.pdbx_strand_id
1 'polypeptide(L)'
;MDLPTEAEPVRVVCGDALEFLADLPADSVHCCVTSPPYYGLRDYGVSGQIGLEPTPEEYVARLVAVFREVRRVLRPDGTLWLNLGDSYASSPPGNKTVGVSAKSGLNGVNSESGTYRERLAAGHATKRDTSKLPGVKPKDMLGIPWMVAFALRADGWYLRQDIIWAK
;
A
#
# COMPACT_ATOMS: atom_id res chain seq x y z
N MET A 1 -23.93 32.27 -1.59
CA MET A 1 -22.81 31.32 -1.52
C MET A 1 -22.37 31.14 -2.95
N ASP A 2 -21.47 32.01 -3.40
CA ASP A 2 -21.04 32.03 -4.80
C ASP A 2 -20.11 30.84 -5.01
N LEU A 3 -20.44 29.97 -5.96
CA LEU A 3 -19.55 28.91 -6.42
C LEU A 3 -18.34 29.55 -7.09
N PRO A 4 -17.11 29.03 -6.85
CA PRO A 4 -15.93 29.54 -7.54
C PRO A 4 -16.13 29.42 -9.05
N THR A 5 -15.99 30.52 -9.75
CA THR A 5 -16.25 30.65 -11.19
C THR A 5 -15.08 30.15 -12.07
N GLU A 6 -13.96 29.81 -11.48
CA GLU A 6 -12.83 29.20 -12.20
C GLU A 6 -12.39 27.91 -11.45
N ALA A 7 -12.32 26.78 -12.19
CA ALA A 7 -11.75 25.56 -11.65
C ALA A 7 -10.26 25.76 -11.39
N GLU A 8 -9.83 25.58 -10.15
CA GLU A 8 -8.42 25.56 -9.80
C GLU A 8 -7.67 24.55 -10.66
N PRO A 9 -6.51 24.93 -11.21
CA PRO A 9 -5.77 24.03 -12.12
C PRO A 9 -5.31 22.77 -11.36
N VAL A 10 -5.49 21.61 -11.98
CA VAL A 10 -4.93 20.37 -11.48
C VAL A 10 -3.40 20.45 -11.51
N ARG A 11 -2.76 20.23 -10.38
CA ARG A 11 -1.31 20.16 -10.24
C ARG A 11 -0.86 18.71 -10.06
N VAL A 12 0.03 18.23 -10.93
CA VAL A 12 0.68 16.92 -10.80
C VAL A 12 2.12 17.14 -10.37
N VAL A 13 2.53 16.50 -9.28
CA VAL A 13 3.89 16.60 -8.74
C VAL A 13 4.48 15.19 -8.64
N CYS A 14 5.71 15.01 -9.12
CA CYS A 14 6.47 13.77 -8.96
C CYS A 14 7.56 14.02 -7.91
N GLY A 15 7.59 13.20 -6.85
CA GLY A 15 8.57 13.34 -5.76
C GLY A 15 8.25 12.46 -4.56
N ASP A 16 9.07 12.56 -3.52
CA ASP A 16 8.79 11.93 -2.24
C ASP A 16 7.62 12.61 -1.54
N ALA A 17 6.71 11.80 -0.98
CA ALA A 17 5.51 12.31 -0.35
C ALA A 17 5.79 13.15 0.91
N LEU A 18 6.77 12.76 1.71
CA LEU A 18 7.13 13.52 2.94
C LEU A 18 7.73 14.87 2.59
N GLU A 19 8.64 14.91 1.59
CA GLU A 19 9.25 16.16 1.13
C GLU A 19 8.17 17.11 0.60
N PHE A 20 7.27 16.61 -0.24
CA PHE A 20 6.19 17.40 -0.80
C PHE A 20 5.21 17.91 0.27
N LEU A 21 4.83 17.05 1.22
CA LEU A 21 3.91 17.43 2.29
C LEU A 21 4.53 18.48 3.22
N ALA A 22 5.84 18.43 3.46
CA ALA A 22 6.52 19.41 4.31
C ALA A 22 6.41 20.84 3.78
N ASP A 23 6.33 21.01 2.47
CA ASP A 23 6.20 22.32 1.80
C ASP A 23 4.76 22.85 1.82
N LEU A 24 3.76 22.04 2.14
CA LEU A 24 2.38 22.46 2.19
C LEU A 24 2.06 23.17 3.52
N PRO A 25 1.28 24.24 3.50
CA PRO A 25 0.79 24.88 4.72
C PRO A 25 -0.05 23.93 5.57
N ALA A 26 -0.01 24.08 6.89
CA ALA A 26 -0.96 23.42 7.77
C ALA A 26 -2.40 23.86 7.45
N ASP A 27 -3.36 23.00 7.73
CA ASP A 27 -4.80 23.26 7.59
C ASP A 27 -5.24 23.76 6.19
N SER A 28 -4.49 23.36 5.13
CA SER A 28 -4.73 23.84 3.75
C SER A 28 -5.49 22.84 2.86
N VAL A 29 -5.54 21.57 3.24
CA VAL A 29 -6.10 20.47 2.43
C VAL A 29 -7.42 19.97 3.02
N HIS A 30 -8.45 19.80 2.18
CA HIS A 30 -9.77 19.35 2.62
C HIS A 30 -9.90 17.83 2.71
N CYS A 31 -9.22 17.12 1.83
CA CYS A 31 -9.33 15.67 1.72
C CYS A 31 -8.04 15.07 1.17
N CYS A 32 -7.66 13.92 1.71
CA CYS A 32 -6.62 13.07 1.16
C CYS A 32 -7.23 11.71 0.79
N VAL A 33 -7.06 11.29 -0.47
CA VAL A 33 -7.44 9.96 -0.95
C VAL A 33 -6.19 9.29 -1.48
N THR A 34 -5.83 8.14 -0.91
CA THR A 34 -4.55 7.50 -1.26
C THR A 34 -4.58 5.99 -1.11
N SER A 35 -3.68 5.34 -1.86
CA SER A 35 -3.35 3.93 -1.77
C SER A 35 -1.82 3.81 -1.74
N PRO A 36 -1.20 3.82 -0.56
CA PRO A 36 0.26 3.69 -0.44
C PRO A 36 0.72 2.30 -0.93
N PRO A 37 2.03 2.11 -1.15
CA PRO A 37 2.56 0.80 -1.48
C PRO A 37 2.18 -0.23 -0.41
N TYR A 38 1.63 -1.37 -0.82
CA TYR A 38 1.21 -2.44 0.10
C TYR A 38 2.42 -3.24 0.59
N TYR A 39 2.37 -3.71 1.82
CA TYR A 39 3.44 -4.46 2.45
C TYR A 39 3.81 -5.73 1.66
N GLY A 40 5.08 -5.82 1.26
CA GLY A 40 5.65 -6.99 0.59
C GLY A 40 5.09 -7.30 -0.79
N LEU A 41 4.34 -6.37 -1.42
CA LEU A 41 3.66 -6.64 -2.68
C LEU A 41 4.51 -6.31 -3.91
N ARG A 42 5.13 -5.15 -3.95
CA ARG A 42 5.88 -4.67 -5.13
C ARG A 42 7.18 -3.98 -4.75
N ASP A 43 8.19 -4.29 -5.54
CA ASP A 43 9.43 -3.52 -5.59
C ASP A 43 9.39 -2.62 -6.82
N TYR A 44 9.46 -1.31 -6.59
CA TYR A 44 9.49 -0.30 -7.64
C TYR A 44 10.92 0.07 -8.05
N GLY A 45 11.94 -0.56 -7.44
CA GLY A 45 13.35 -0.32 -7.73
C GLY A 45 13.87 1.02 -7.20
N VAL A 46 13.15 1.66 -6.29
CA VAL A 46 13.54 2.92 -5.67
C VAL A 46 14.09 2.65 -4.26
N SER A 47 15.30 3.14 -4.00
CA SER A 47 15.90 3.01 -2.66
C SER A 47 15.05 3.73 -1.63
N GLY A 48 14.81 3.05 -0.50
CA GLY A 48 14.01 3.61 0.59
C GLY A 48 12.51 3.63 0.36
N GLN A 49 12.00 2.98 -0.70
CA GLN A 49 10.55 2.88 -0.91
C GLN A 49 9.84 2.25 0.30
N ILE A 50 8.60 2.66 0.51
CA ILE A 50 7.68 2.06 1.49
C ILE A 50 7.14 0.74 0.92
N GLY A 51 6.91 -0.26 1.79
CA GLY A 51 6.34 -1.56 1.45
C GLY A 51 7.35 -2.71 1.42
N LEU A 52 8.65 -2.43 1.60
CA LEU A 52 9.71 -3.44 1.64
C LEU A 52 10.41 -3.54 3.01
N GLU A 53 9.83 -3.00 4.04
CA GLU A 53 10.36 -3.02 5.41
C GLU A 53 10.54 -4.47 5.91
N PRO A 54 11.54 -4.74 6.77
CA PRO A 54 11.76 -6.06 7.36
C PRO A 54 10.55 -6.66 8.05
N THR A 55 9.77 -5.85 8.75
CA THR A 55 8.60 -6.30 9.51
C THR A 55 7.35 -5.47 9.21
N PRO A 56 6.15 -6.01 9.46
CA PRO A 56 4.90 -5.24 9.37
C PRO A 56 4.91 -4.02 10.28
N GLU A 57 5.49 -4.12 11.46
CA GLU A 57 5.57 -3.04 12.44
C GLU A 57 6.40 -1.86 11.92
N GLU A 58 7.54 -2.12 11.28
CA GLU A 58 8.37 -1.08 10.66
C GLU A 58 7.64 -0.40 9.49
N TYR A 59 6.93 -1.18 8.67
CA TYR A 59 6.08 -0.65 7.61
C TYR A 59 4.99 0.27 8.18
N VAL A 60 4.28 -0.18 9.22
CA VAL A 60 3.25 0.62 9.89
C VAL A 60 3.83 1.90 10.46
N ALA A 61 4.99 1.83 11.12
CA ALA A 61 5.65 3.02 11.67
C ALA A 61 6.00 4.05 10.58
N ARG A 62 6.46 3.60 9.42
CA ARG A 62 6.73 4.49 8.28
C ARG A 62 5.46 5.13 7.74
N LEU A 63 4.37 4.38 7.61
CA LEU A 63 3.09 4.95 7.20
C LEU A 63 2.58 5.98 8.21
N VAL A 64 2.70 5.70 9.51
CA VAL A 64 2.32 6.67 10.55
C VAL A 64 3.10 7.97 10.40
N ALA A 65 4.39 7.92 10.09
CA ALA A 65 5.20 9.12 9.86
C ALA A 65 4.68 9.95 8.68
N VAL A 66 4.34 9.30 7.56
CA VAL A 66 3.74 9.98 6.40
C VAL A 66 2.38 10.58 6.77
N PHE A 67 1.53 9.83 7.44
CA PHE A 67 0.18 10.29 7.77
C PHE A 67 0.14 11.34 8.88
N ARG A 68 1.20 11.51 9.68
CA ARG A 68 1.35 12.70 10.55
C ARG A 68 1.42 13.98 9.74
N GLU A 69 2.20 13.98 8.67
CA GLU A 69 2.29 15.14 7.78
C GLU A 69 0.97 15.35 7.02
N VAL A 70 0.33 14.28 6.57
CA VAL A 70 -1.02 14.38 6.00
C VAL A 70 -1.99 15.03 7.01
N ARG A 71 -1.95 14.62 8.28
CA ARG A 71 -2.80 15.23 9.32
C ARG A 71 -2.49 16.70 9.55
N ARG A 72 -1.21 17.09 9.51
CA ARG A 72 -0.80 18.49 9.67
C ARG A 72 -1.35 19.38 8.58
N VAL A 73 -1.35 18.91 7.33
CA VAL A 73 -1.84 19.69 6.19
C VAL A 73 -3.36 19.63 6.02
N LEU A 74 -4.02 18.62 6.56
CA LEU A 74 -5.48 18.54 6.54
C LEU A 74 -6.10 19.56 7.50
N ARG A 75 -7.17 20.18 7.04
CA ARG A 75 -8.02 21.04 7.88
C ARG A 75 -8.61 20.23 9.05
N PRO A 76 -9.03 20.89 10.15
CA PRO A 76 -9.66 20.23 11.29
C PRO A 76 -10.90 19.39 10.94
N ASP A 77 -11.60 19.76 9.87
CA ASP A 77 -12.77 19.07 9.31
C ASP A 77 -12.38 18.16 8.11
N GLY A 78 -11.10 18.08 7.77
CA GLY A 78 -10.59 17.31 6.65
C GLY A 78 -10.66 15.80 6.85
N THR A 79 -10.68 15.05 5.75
CA THR A 79 -10.83 13.58 5.77
C THR A 79 -9.70 12.87 5.06
N LEU A 80 -9.30 11.72 5.61
CA LEU A 80 -8.38 10.77 4.98
C LEU A 80 -9.14 9.53 4.53
N TRP A 81 -9.03 9.18 3.25
CA TRP A 81 -9.54 7.95 2.64
C TRP A 81 -8.36 7.08 2.23
N LEU A 82 -8.14 6.05 3.01
CA LEU A 82 -6.96 5.19 2.88
C LEU A 82 -7.36 3.81 2.38
N ASN A 83 -6.93 3.46 1.17
CA ASN A 83 -7.11 2.13 0.61
C ASN A 83 -5.86 1.28 0.88
N LEU A 84 -6.03 0.16 1.56
CA LEU A 84 -4.97 -0.79 1.88
C LEU A 84 -5.43 -2.22 1.59
N GLY A 85 -4.52 -3.01 0.99
CA GLY A 85 -4.69 -4.45 0.87
C GLY A 85 -3.92 -5.19 1.96
N ASP A 86 -4.45 -6.33 2.37
CA ASP A 86 -3.76 -7.24 3.28
C ASP A 86 -2.93 -8.28 2.52
N SER A 87 -2.08 -8.98 3.25
CA SER A 87 -1.25 -10.08 2.75
C SER A 87 -1.35 -11.29 3.67
N TYR A 88 -1.10 -12.47 3.11
CA TYR A 88 -1.01 -13.70 3.87
C TYR A 88 0.45 -14.09 4.11
N ALA A 89 0.72 -14.66 5.28
CA ALA A 89 1.99 -15.27 5.58
C ALA A 89 2.25 -16.44 4.61
N SER A 90 3.12 -16.21 3.64
CA SER A 90 3.41 -17.17 2.58
C SER A 90 4.85 -17.04 2.08
N SER A 91 5.43 -18.16 1.70
CA SER A 91 6.67 -18.16 0.92
C SER A 91 6.38 -17.63 -0.49
N PRO A 92 7.35 -16.96 -1.12
CA PRO A 92 7.28 -16.72 -2.56
C PRO A 92 7.03 -18.05 -3.27
N PRO A 93 6.28 -18.06 -4.37
CA PRO A 93 6.17 -19.27 -5.17
C PRO A 93 7.58 -19.72 -5.52
N GLY A 94 8.00 -20.85 -4.93
CA GLY A 94 9.30 -21.43 -5.20
C GLY A 94 9.46 -21.63 -6.70
N ASN A 95 10.68 -21.76 -7.16
CA ASN A 95 11.05 -22.10 -8.55
C ASN A 95 10.58 -23.54 -8.86
N LYS A 96 9.29 -23.80 -8.71
CA LYS A 96 8.69 -24.96 -9.31
C LYS A 96 8.79 -24.71 -10.80
N THR A 97 9.79 -25.30 -11.43
CA THR A 97 9.66 -25.71 -12.82
C THR A 97 8.26 -26.30 -12.90
N VAL A 98 7.35 -25.56 -13.45
CA VAL A 98 6.01 -26.07 -13.73
C VAL A 98 6.23 -27.13 -14.78
N GLY A 99 6.43 -28.35 -14.32
CA GLY A 99 6.15 -29.52 -15.15
C GLY A 99 4.69 -29.31 -15.54
N VAL A 100 4.48 -28.98 -16.79
CA VAL A 100 3.16 -28.85 -17.39
C VAL A 100 2.46 -30.18 -17.23
N SER A 101 1.79 -30.39 -16.09
CA SER A 101 0.82 -31.46 -15.99
C SER A 101 -0.39 -31.01 -16.80
N ALA A 102 -0.44 -31.49 -18.03
CA ALA A 102 -1.47 -31.23 -19.03
C ALA A 102 -2.83 -31.86 -18.66
N LYS A 103 -3.31 -31.68 -17.42
CA LYS A 103 -4.62 -32.19 -16.98
C LYS A 103 -5.33 -31.28 -15.98
N SER A 104 -5.45 -30.00 -16.25
CA SER A 104 -6.52 -29.22 -15.65
C SER A 104 -7.07 -28.28 -16.72
N GLY A 105 -8.22 -28.66 -17.30
CA GLY A 105 -8.90 -27.93 -18.35
C GLY A 105 -9.56 -26.64 -17.86
N LEU A 106 -8.79 -25.70 -17.32
CA LEU A 106 -9.17 -24.32 -17.10
C LEU A 106 -8.41 -23.47 -18.11
N ASN A 107 -8.84 -23.60 -19.37
CA ASN A 107 -8.51 -22.65 -20.43
C ASN A 107 -9.19 -21.32 -20.14
N GLY A 108 -8.40 -20.29 -19.94
CA GLY A 108 -8.94 -18.95 -19.89
C GLY A 108 -8.08 -17.90 -19.22
N VAL A 109 -6.76 -17.91 -19.40
CA VAL A 109 -5.97 -16.70 -19.12
C VAL A 109 -4.94 -16.55 -20.24
N ASN A 110 -5.06 -15.45 -20.96
CA ASN A 110 -4.16 -15.04 -22.04
C ASN A 110 -2.70 -15.16 -21.63
N SER A 111 -1.94 -15.88 -22.43
CA SER A 111 -0.52 -16.20 -22.28
C SER A 111 0.38 -15.01 -22.70
N GLU A 112 0.26 -13.88 -22.09
CA GLU A 112 1.33 -12.87 -22.06
C GLU A 112 2.13 -12.95 -20.76
N SER A 113 2.21 -14.11 -20.17
CA SER A 113 2.93 -14.32 -18.92
C SER A 113 4.33 -14.81 -19.23
N GLY A 114 5.28 -13.91 -19.27
CA GLY A 114 6.67 -14.25 -19.02
C GLY A 114 6.80 -15.09 -17.73
N THR A 115 7.84 -15.90 -17.62
CA THR A 115 8.11 -16.68 -16.43
C THR A 115 8.17 -15.79 -15.19
N TYR A 116 7.93 -16.33 -14.00
CA TYR A 116 8.06 -15.57 -12.74
C TYR A 116 9.40 -14.80 -12.65
N ARG A 117 10.48 -15.38 -13.21
CA ARG A 117 11.80 -14.77 -13.31
C ARG A 117 11.83 -13.54 -14.22
N GLU A 118 11.14 -13.59 -15.36
CA GLU A 118 11.03 -12.46 -16.30
C GLU A 118 10.19 -11.34 -15.70
N ARG A 119 9.16 -11.67 -14.96
CA ARG A 119 8.33 -10.69 -14.21
C ARG A 119 9.10 -10.07 -13.05
N LEU A 120 9.99 -10.78 -12.38
CA LEU A 120 10.92 -10.26 -11.39
C LEU A 120 11.94 -9.31 -12.04
N ALA A 121 12.52 -9.71 -13.17
CA ALA A 121 13.48 -8.90 -13.92
C ALA A 121 12.84 -7.64 -14.48
N ALA A 122 11.54 -7.65 -14.74
CA ALA A 122 10.76 -6.49 -15.18
C ALA A 122 10.22 -5.64 -14.02
N GLY A 123 10.63 -5.88 -12.76
CA GLY A 123 10.18 -5.11 -11.59
C GLY A 123 8.72 -5.34 -11.19
N HIS A 124 8.09 -6.42 -11.67
CA HIS A 124 6.62 -6.56 -11.57
C HIS A 124 6.10 -7.33 -10.37
N ALA A 125 6.89 -7.90 -9.50
CA ALA A 125 6.47 -8.38 -8.17
C ALA A 125 7.60 -9.14 -7.46
N THR A 126 8.17 -8.59 -6.43
CA THR A 126 8.84 -9.40 -5.40
C THR A 126 7.84 -9.67 -4.30
N LYS A 127 7.15 -10.80 -4.35
CA LYS A 127 6.41 -11.22 -3.17
C LYS A 127 7.42 -11.63 -2.10
N ARG A 128 7.51 -10.84 -1.05
CA ARG A 128 8.39 -11.11 0.08
C ARG A 128 8.02 -12.46 0.74
N ASP A 129 9.01 -13.16 1.25
CA ASP A 129 8.79 -14.33 2.12
C ASP A 129 8.33 -13.87 3.50
N THR A 130 7.03 -13.86 3.71
CA THR A 130 6.39 -13.51 4.98
C THR A 130 6.12 -14.74 5.85
N SER A 131 6.47 -15.95 5.39
CA SER A 131 6.27 -17.18 6.16
C SER A 131 7.18 -17.30 7.38
N LYS A 132 8.23 -16.49 7.43
CA LYS A 132 9.23 -16.49 8.50
C LYS A 132 9.08 -15.33 9.50
N LEU A 133 8.02 -14.55 9.38
CA LEU A 133 7.75 -13.47 10.33
C LEU A 133 7.48 -14.04 11.72
N PRO A 134 8.07 -13.47 12.79
CA PRO A 134 7.83 -13.91 14.16
C PRO A 134 6.35 -13.83 14.53
N GLY A 135 5.84 -14.84 15.24
CA GLY A 135 4.46 -14.83 15.74
C GLY A 135 3.37 -15.08 14.69
N VAL A 136 3.73 -15.29 13.42
CA VAL A 136 2.78 -15.51 12.33
C VAL A 136 2.84 -16.97 11.87
N LYS A 137 1.69 -17.61 11.73
CA LYS A 137 1.59 -18.98 11.22
C LYS A 137 1.53 -18.98 9.68
N PRO A 138 2.00 -20.02 9.01
CA PRO A 138 1.81 -20.15 7.56
C PRO A 138 0.32 -20.02 7.19
N LYS A 139 0.03 -19.17 6.20
CA LYS A 139 -1.31 -18.83 5.70
C LYS A 139 -2.16 -17.90 6.58
N ASP A 140 -1.66 -17.44 7.73
CA ASP A 140 -2.34 -16.39 8.47
C ASP A 140 -2.42 -15.12 7.63
N MET A 141 -3.50 -14.40 7.74
CA MET A 141 -3.61 -13.04 7.26
C MET A 141 -2.82 -12.12 8.20
N LEU A 142 -2.01 -11.22 7.65
CA LEU A 142 -1.12 -10.38 8.46
C LEU A 142 -1.86 -9.30 9.24
N GLY A 143 -3.03 -8.88 8.77
CA GLY A 143 -3.83 -7.85 9.42
C GLY A 143 -3.31 -6.43 9.19
N ILE A 144 -2.57 -6.20 8.12
CA ILE A 144 -1.95 -4.90 7.82
C ILE A 144 -2.94 -3.72 7.87
N PRO A 145 -4.14 -3.78 7.26
CA PRO A 145 -5.08 -2.65 7.33
C PRO A 145 -5.48 -2.31 8.75
N TRP A 146 -5.69 -3.31 9.59
CA TRP A 146 -6.05 -3.13 11.00
C TRP A 146 -4.89 -2.59 11.83
N MET A 147 -3.67 -3.08 11.60
CA MET A 147 -2.47 -2.56 12.26
C MET A 147 -2.30 -1.07 11.96
N VAL A 148 -2.42 -0.66 10.68
CA VAL A 148 -2.33 0.74 10.29
C VAL A 148 -3.46 1.56 10.90
N ALA A 149 -4.71 1.10 10.85
CA ALA A 149 -5.86 1.80 11.41
C ALA A 149 -5.70 2.06 12.91
N PHE A 150 -5.25 1.06 13.67
CA PHE A 150 -5.04 1.20 15.11
C PHE A 150 -3.82 2.06 15.45
N ALA A 151 -2.74 1.97 14.67
CA ALA A 151 -1.57 2.81 14.86
C ALA A 151 -1.88 4.28 14.57
N LEU A 152 -2.60 4.58 13.49
CA LEU A 152 -3.06 5.93 13.19
C LEU A 152 -3.99 6.47 14.28
N ARG A 153 -4.92 5.63 14.79
CA ARG A 153 -5.79 6.02 15.91
C ARG A 153 -4.97 6.35 17.16
N ALA A 154 -3.94 5.55 17.47
CA ALA A 154 -3.04 5.81 18.59
C ALA A 154 -2.21 7.09 18.37
N ASP A 155 -1.92 7.45 17.12
CA ASP A 155 -1.24 8.68 16.72
C ASP A 155 -2.17 9.92 16.68
N GLY A 156 -3.45 9.78 17.06
CA GLY A 156 -4.40 10.88 17.22
C GLY A 156 -5.39 11.06 16.07
N TRP A 157 -5.49 10.12 15.15
CA TRP A 157 -6.55 10.09 14.15
C TRP A 157 -7.85 9.53 14.74
N TYR A 158 -8.97 9.89 14.12
CA TYR A 158 -10.27 9.28 14.40
C TYR A 158 -10.54 8.17 13.38
N LEU A 159 -10.62 6.92 13.81
CA LEU A 159 -11.11 5.83 12.98
C LEU A 159 -12.64 5.92 12.92
N ARG A 160 -13.16 6.37 11.79
CA ARG A 160 -14.59 6.65 11.60
C ARG A 160 -15.37 5.50 11.01
N GLN A 161 -14.78 4.84 10.04
CA GLN A 161 -15.45 3.79 9.28
C GLN A 161 -14.46 2.84 8.63
N ASP A 162 -14.85 1.60 8.53
CA ASP A 162 -14.25 0.56 7.72
C ASP A 162 -15.13 0.32 6.49
N ILE A 163 -14.50 0.28 5.30
CA ILE A 163 -15.19 0.06 4.03
C ILE A 163 -14.55 -1.14 3.35
N ILE A 164 -15.27 -2.23 3.27
CA ILE A 164 -14.78 -3.44 2.62
C ILE A 164 -15.05 -3.35 1.12
N TRP A 165 -13.98 -3.41 0.34
CA TRP A 165 -14.07 -3.50 -1.10
C TRP A 165 -14.34 -4.95 -1.51
N ALA A 166 -15.60 -5.30 -1.65
CA ALA A 166 -16.02 -6.60 -2.16
C ALA A 166 -15.84 -6.67 -3.70
N LYS A 167 -15.26 -7.80 -4.16
CA LYS A 167 -15.11 -8.13 -5.59
C LYS A 167 -16.05 -9.27 -5.96
#